data_95fc13c15142145b0be01c262f64f531
#
_entry.id   95fc13c15142145b0be01c262f64f531
#
_cell.length_a   1.000
_cell.length_b   1.000
_cell.length_c   1.000
_cell.angle_alpha   90.00
_cell.angle_beta   90.00
_cell.angle_gamma   90.00
#
_symmetry.space_group_name_H-M   'P 1'
#
loop_
_entity.id
_entity.type
_entity.pdbx_description
1 polymer ?
#
loop_
_entity_poly.entity_id
_entity_poly.type
_entity_poly.pdbx_seq_one_letter_code
_entity_poly.pdbx_strand_id
1 'polypeptide(L)'
;MSDYQHITVPTEGHKITVNADNTLNVPEQPIIPFIEGDGTGRDITPVMLKVVDAAVAKAYGGQRRIHWMEVFAGEKSTKIYGPDVWLPEETLQAVRDYVISIKGPLTTPVGGGIRSLNVALRQQLDLYVCLRPIQYFKGVPSPVKEPEKTNMVIFRENSEDIYAGIEFEAESDKAKKLIKFLQEEMGVHKIRFPDTSGIGVKPVSREGTERLVRKAIQYAIDNGKPSVTIVHKGNIMKFTEGSFRDWAYGLAAKEFGAELLDGGPWMRFKNPKTGKDITIKDSIADAFLQQILLRPAEYSVVATLNLNGDYISDALAAQVGGIGIAPGGNLSDTVAMFEATHGTAPKYAGKDYVNPGSEILSAEMMLRHIGWKEAADLIISSLQKSIASKRVTYDFARNMEGATQVSCSGFGQVMIDNM
;
A
#
# COMPACT_ATOMS: atom_id res chain seq x y z
N MET A 1 27.63 14.11 4.28
CA MET A 1 26.80 13.06 4.91
C MET A 1 25.86 13.81 5.84
N SER A 2 24.58 13.52 5.81
CA SER A 2 23.66 14.10 6.80
C SER A 2 24.08 13.49 8.16
N ASP A 3 24.48 14.34 9.10
CA ASP A 3 24.81 13.90 10.46
C ASP A 3 23.48 13.68 11.21
N TYR A 4 23.01 12.44 11.24
CA TYR A 4 21.85 12.07 12.03
C TYR A 4 22.24 12.02 13.52
N GLN A 5 21.32 12.40 14.39
CA GLN A 5 21.56 12.46 15.83
C GLN A 5 21.43 11.09 16.50
N HIS A 6 20.42 10.32 16.09
CA HIS A 6 20.09 9.02 16.71
C HIS A 6 20.10 7.86 15.72
N ILE A 7 20.15 8.12 14.42
CA ILE A 7 20.20 7.08 13.39
C ILE A 7 21.65 6.72 13.10
N THR A 8 21.97 5.44 13.22
CA THR A 8 23.31 4.91 12.89
C THR A 8 23.32 4.49 11.43
N VAL A 9 24.06 5.20 10.60
CA VAL A 9 24.27 4.81 9.21
C VAL A 9 25.25 3.65 9.15
N PRO A 10 24.95 2.55 8.41
CA PRO A 10 25.91 1.47 8.18
C PRO A 10 27.23 2.00 7.61
N THR A 11 28.34 1.46 8.06
CA THR A 11 29.69 1.85 7.60
C THR A 11 30.00 1.34 6.20
N GLU A 12 29.28 0.31 5.76
CA GLU A 12 29.35 -0.29 4.44
C GLU A 12 28.05 -0.04 3.66
N GLY A 13 28.11 -0.15 2.36
CA GLY A 13 26.96 0.06 1.48
C GLY A 13 26.87 1.48 0.92
N HIS A 14 25.96 1.67 0.00
CA HIS A 14 25.79 2.92 -0.73
C HIS A 14 24.31 3.31 -0.86
N LYS A 15 24.02 4.60 -1.00
CA LYS A 15 22.68 5.10 -1.26
C LYS A 15 22.20 4.68 -2.65
N ILE A 16 20.92 4.30 -2.73
CA ILE A 16 20.21 4.30 -4.00
C ILE A 16 20.01 5.75 -4.44
N THR A 17 20.24 6.07 -5.71
CA THR A 17 20.06 7.40 -6.25
C THR A 17 19.03 7.40 -7.38
N VAL A 18 18.43 8.57 -7.63
CA VAL A 18 17.42 8.76 -8.67
C VAL A 18 18.05 9.52 -9.84
N ASN A 19 17.92 8.99 -11.05
CA ASN A 19 18.34 9.62 -12.27
C ASN A 19 17.37 10.73 -12.71
N ALA A 20 17.76 11.57 -13.65
CA ALA A 20 16.94 12.67 -14.16
C ALA A 20 15.61 12.22 -14.81
N ASP A 21 15.52 10.97 -15.25
CA ASP A 21 14.32 10.33 -15.80
C ASP A 21 13.49 9.58 -14.77
N ASN A 22 13.76 9.78 -13.48
CA ASN A 22 13.17 9.08 -12.33
C ASN A 22 13.47 7.56 -12.26
N THR A 23 14.40 7.05 -13.06
CA THR A 23 14.87 5.66 -12.87
C THR A 23 15.84 5.58 -11.69
N LEU A 24 15.91 4.41 -11.07
CA LEU A 24 16.79 4.16 -9.93
C LEU A 24 18.17 3.71 -10.40
N ASN A 25 19.22 4.26 -9.79
CA ASN A 25 20.57 3.70 -9.83
C ASN A 25 20.79 2.92 -8.53
N VAL A 26 20.72 1.59 -8.62
CA VAL A 26 20.77 0.69 -7.48
C VAL A 26 22.14 0.03 -7.38
N PRO A 27 22.93 0.30 -6.33
CA PRO A 27 24.21 -0.35 -6.11
C PRO A 27 24.03 -1.85 -5.74
N GLU A 28 25.10 -2.63 -5.85
CA GLU A 28 25.07 -4.04 -5.43
C GLU A 28 24.91 -4.20 -3.90
N GLN A 29 25.27 -3.18 -3.16
CA GLN A 29 25.16 -3.12 -1.71
C GLN A 29 24.43 -1.84 -1.27
N PRO A 30 23.10 -1.77 -1.46
CA PRO A 30 22.32 -0.61 -1.06
C PRO A 30 22.14 -0.54 0.45
N ILE A 31 22.11 0.69 0.98
CA ILE A 31 21.60 0.96 2.33
C ILE A 31 20.10 1.20 2.21
N ILE A 32 19.30 0.44 2.95
CA ILE A 32 17.84 0.57 2.96
C ILE A 32 17.35 0.85 4.38
N PRO A 33 16.74 2.02 4.63
CA PRO A 33 16.08 2.32 5.88
C PRO A 33 14.92 1.35 6.19
N PHE A 34 14.79 0.94 7.44
CA PHE A 34 13.62 0.23 7.91
C PHE A 34 13.10 0.77 9.23
N ILE A 35 11.80 0.70 9.45
CA ILE A 35 11.13 0.97 10.72
C ILE A 35 10.61 -0.37 11.24
N GLU A 36 11.07 -0.79 12.43
CA GLU A 36 10.64 -2.04 13.06
C GLU A 36 9.12 -2.10 13.23
N GLY A 37 8.51 -0.97 13.56
CA GLY A 37 7.09 -0.86 13.83
C GLY A 37 6.70 -1.16 15.27
N ASP A 38 5.42 -1.00 15.55
CA ASP A 38 4.81 -1.17 16.86
C ASP A 38 4.07 -2.52 16.96
N GLY A 39 3.76 -2.92 18.18
CA GLY A 39 2.99 -4.13 18.43
C GLY A 39 3.65 -5.36 17.83
N THR A 40 3.00 -6.01 16.87
CA THR A 40 3.54 -7.20 16.17
C THR A 40 4.70 -6.87 15.21
N GLY A 41 4.99 -5.60 14.95
CA GLY A 41 6.16 -5.19 14.15
C GLY A 41 7.45 -5.78 14.69
N ARG A 42 7.63 -5.80 16.01
CA ARG A 42 8.79 -6.41 16.67
C ARG A 42 8.95 -7.92 16.43
N ASP A 43 7.87 -8.61 16.05
CA ASP A 43 7.90 -10.03 15.72
C ASP A 43 8.16 -10.24 14.22
N ILE A 44 7.42 -9.53 13.35
CA ILE A 44 7.43 -9.78 11.90
C ILE A 44 8.62 -9.14 11.18
N THR A 45 9.05 -7.93 11.57
CA THR A 45 10.15 -7.23 10.89
C THR A 45 11.48 -7.98 10.97
N PRO A 46 11.92 -8.48 12.13
CA PRO A 46 13.14 -9.29 12.18
C PRO A 46 13.07 -10.56 11.32
N VAL A 47 11.88 -11.16 11.18
CA VAL A 47 11.66 -12.33 10.33
C VAL A 47 11.76 -11.94 8.86
N MET A 48 11.13 -10.83 8.46
CA MET A 48 11.23 -10.29 7.11
C MET A 48 12.67 -10.02 6.71
N LEU A 49 13.45 -9.34 7.55
CA LEU A 49 14.87 -9.05 7.28
C LEU A 49 15.67 -10.34 7.00
N LYS A 50 15.49 -11.38 7.82
CA LYS A 50 16.17 -12.67 7.65
C LYS A 50 15.79 -13.38 6.36
N VAL A 51 14.49 -13.38 6.02
CA VAL A 51 13.99 -14.01 4.78
C VAL A 51 14.51 -13.29 3.54
N VAL A 52 14.53 -11.96 3.56
CA VAL A 52 15.07 -11.14 2.47
C VAL A 52 16.57 -11.37 2.30
N ASP A 53 17.34 -11.33 3.39
CA ASP A 53 18.79 -11.56 3.35
C ASP A 53 19.12 -12.94 2.78
N ALA A 54 18.39 -13.98 3.19
CA ALA A 54 18.56 -15.33 2.67
C ALA A 54 18.23 -15.42 1.16
N ALA A 55 17.15 -14.77 0.72
CA ALA A 55 16.76 -14.75 -0.68
C ALA A 55 17.81 -14.02 -1.55
N VAL A 56 18.30 -12.86 -1.08
CA VAL A 56 19.32 -12.08 -1.79
C VAL A 56 20.65 -12.85 -1.87
N ALA A 57 21.10 -13.42 -0.73
CA ALA A 57 22.33 -14.21 -0.70
C ALA A 57 22.27 -15.40 -1.65
N LYS A 58 21.13 -16.10 -1.68
CA LYS A 58 20.93 -17.26 -2.57
C LYS A 58 20.83 -16.87 -4.04
N ALA A 59 20.08 -15.82 -4.38
CA ALA A 59 19.87 -15.38 -5.75
C ALA A 59 21.15 -14.90 -6.42
N TYR A 60 22.03 -14.26 -5.66
CA TYR A 60 23.21 -13.57 -6.21
C TYR A 60 24.55 -14.11 -5.71
N GLY A 61 24.57 -15.28 -5.05
CA GLY A 61 25.78 -15.94 -4.60
C GLY A 61 26.65 -15.09 -3.66
N GLY A 62 26.02 -14.20 -2.89
CA GLY A 62 26.69 -13.28 -1.98
C GLY A 62 27.29 -12.01 -2.62
N GLN A 63 27.14 -11.82 -3.94
CA GLN A 63 27.61 -10.61 -4.63
C GLN A 63 26.80 -9.37 -4.25
N ARG A 64 25.50 -9.55 -3.98
CA ARG A 64 24.60 -8.48 -3.52
C ARG A 64 24.21 -8.67 -2.08
N ARG A 65 24.09 -7.56 -1.36
CA ARG A 65 23.70 -7.54 0.05
C ARG A 65 23.00 -6.24 0.39
N ILE A 66 21.92 -6.28 1.17
CA ILE A 66 21.29 -5.07 1.72
C ILE A 66 21.97 -4.72 3.05
N HIS A 67 22.32 -3.46 3.24
CA HIS A 67 22.75 -2.90 4.51
C HIS A 67 21.55 -2.19 5.13
N TRP A 68 20.96 -2.84 6.12
CA TRP A 68 19.76 -2.35 6.79
C TRP A 68 20.12 -1.20 7.75
N MET A 69 19.37 -0.10 7.66
CA MET A 69 19.51 1.08 8.50
C MET A 69 18.25 1.30 9.30
N GLU A 70 18.27 1.05 10.60
CA GLU A 70 17.09 1.29 11.42
C GLU A 70 16.82 2.80 11.57
N VAL A 71 15.58 3.20 11.29
CA VAL A 71 15.05 4.55 11.52
C VAL A 71 13.78 4.43 12.37
N PHE A 72 13.42 5.48 13.08
CA PHE A 72 12.50 5.35 14.20
C PHE A 72 11.17 6.09 13.95
N ALA A 73 10.06 5.41 14.19
CA ALA A 73 8.73 5.97 14.29
C ALA A 73 7.91 5.16 15.30
N GLY A 74 6.78 5.69 15.75
CA GLY A 74 5.89 5.02 16.69
C GLY A 74 6.42 5.00 18.13
N GLU A 75 6.07 3.95 18.87
CA GLU A 75 6.42 3.80 20.29
C GLU A 75 7.93 3.77 20.54
N LYS A 76 8.71 3.20 19.62
CA LYS A 76 10.17 3.16 19.75
C LYS A 76 10.79 4.55 19.63
N SER A 77 10.23 5.41 18.78
CA SER A 77 10.65 6.80 18.62
C SER A 77 10.48 7.60 19.91
N THR A 78 9.35 7.44 20.62
CA THR A 78 9.11 8.17 21.87
C THR A 78 10.12 7.85 22.97
N LYS A 79 10.74 6.68 22.93
CA LYS A 79 11.80 6.27 23.88
C LYS A 79 13.16 6.86 23.55
N ILE A 80 13.41 7.18 22.29
CA ILE A 80 14.72 7.64 21.77
C ILE A 80 14.76 9.17 21.71
N TYR A 81 13.70 9.80 21.20
CA TYR A 81 13.62 11.24 20.95
C TYR A 81 12.83 12.00 22.00
N GLY A 82 12.11 11.33 22.90
CA GLY A 82 11.24 11.91 23.92
C GLY A 82 9.77 11.58 23.71
N PRO A 83 8.95 11.67 24.80
CA PRO A 83 7.62 11.06 24.90
C PRO A 83 6.61 11.56 23.86
N ASP A 84 6.79 12.76 23.33
CA ASP A 84 5.86 13.36 22.37
C ASP A 84 6.34 13.25 20.91
N VAL A 85 7.52 12.64 20.67
CA VAL A 85 8.13 12.54 19.34
C VAL A 85 7.82 11.17 18.72
N TRP A 86 6.67 11.05 18.09
CA TRP A 86 6.21 9.83 17.43
C TRP A 86 6.78 9.64 16.01
N LEU A 87 7.09 10.75 15.33
CA LEU A 87 7.67 10.75 13.98
C LEU A 87 8.74 11.86 13.92
N PRO A 88 10.02 11.53 14.13
CA PRO A 88 11.11 12.50 14.06
C PRO A 88 11.34 13.00 12.64
N GLU A 89 11.69 14.29 12.48
CA GLU A 89 12.10 14.84 11.18
C GLU A 89 13.34 14.11 10.63
N GLU A 90 14.23 13.66 11.50
CA GLU A 90 15.41 12.86 11.14
C GLU A 90 15.04 11.57 10.39
N THR A 91 13.96 10.89 10.79
CA THR A 91 13.43 9.71 10.07
C THR A 91 12.92 10.09 8.69
N LEU A 92 12.15 11.18 8.57
CA LEU A 92 11.67 11.66 7.28
C LEU A 92 12.83 12.04 6.36
N GLN A 93 13.85 12.71 6.90
CA GLN A 93 15.04 13.06 6.15
C GLN A 93 15.81 11.82 5.69
N ALA A 94 15.96 10.81 6.55
CA ALA A 94 16.61 9.55 6.18
C ALA A 94 15.88 8.84 5.05
N VAL A 95 14.54 8.78 5.10
CA VAL A 95 13.73 8.19 4.03
C VAL A 95 13.87 8.95 2.72
N ARG A 96 13.90 10.29 2.74
CA ARG A 96 14.16 11.11 1.54
C ARG A 96 15.56 10.87 0.98
N ASP A 97 16.57 10.80 1.85
CA ASP A 97 17.97 10.66 1.48
C ASP A 97 18.31 9.29 0.86
N TYR A 98 17.62 8.24 1.29
CA TYR A 98 17.88 6.85 0.87
C TYR A 98 16.84 6.32 -0.12
N VAL A 99 15.77 7.07 -0.39
CA VAL A 99 14.79 6.86 -1.46
C VAL A 99 13.88 5.64 -1.26
N ILE A 100 14.44 4.48 -0.92
CA ILE A 100 13.69 3.22 -0.73
C ILE A 100 13.73 2.84 0.75
N SER A 101 12.57 2.52 1.31
CA SER A 101 12.44 2.09 2.70
C SER A 101 11.34 1.03 2.89
N ILE A 102 11.37 0.36 4.03
CA ILE A 102 10.31 -0.60 4.43
C ILE A 102 9.97 -0.39 5.90
N LYS A 103 8.73 -0.67 6.28
CA LYS A 103 8.28 -0.52 7.66
C LYS A 103 7.28 -1.57 8.10
N GLY A 104 7.35 -1.94 9.36
CA GLY A 104 6.30 -2.65 10.07
C GLY A 104 5.08 -1.76 10.37
N PRO A 105 4.03 -2.30 11.00
CA PRO A 105 2.83 -1.57 11.38
C PRO A 105 3.13 -0.50 12.43
N LEU A 106 2.40 0.63 12.40
CA LEU A 106 2.55 1.72 13.37
C LEU A 106 1.24 1.97 14.13
N THR A 107 1.38 2.25 15.41
CA THR A 107 0.27 2.63 16.29
C THR A 107 -0.20 4.04 15.95
N THR A 108 -1.51 4.24 15.92
CA THR A 108 -2.09 5.57 15.90
C THR A 108 -2.20 6.07 17.35
N PRO A 109 -1.48 7.13 17.75
CA PRO A 109 -1.54 7.63 19.12
C PRO A 109 -2.95 8.16 19.46
N VAL A 110 -3.41 7.84 20.65
CA VAL A 110 -4.69 8.35 21.19
C VAL A 110 -4.44 9.71 21.83
N GLY A 111 -4.91 10.78 21.19
CA GLY A 111 -4.68 12.16 21.65
C GLY A 111 -3.45 12.82 20.99
N GLY A 112 -3.28 14.14 21.18
CA GLY A 112 -2.06 14.84 20.77
C GLY A 112 -1.96 15.33 19.32
N GLY A 113 -3.05 15.40 18.56
CA GLY A 113 -3.07 16.09 17.26
C GLY A 113 -2.56 15.29 16.05
N ILE A 114 -1.83 14.19 16.24
CA ILE A 114 -1.45 13.26 15.15
C ILE A 114 -2.57 12.25 14.99
N ARG A 115 -3.29 12.31 13.86
CA ARG A 115 -4.41 11.40 13.59
C ARG A 115 -3.94 9.99 13.24
N SER A 116 -2.87 9.87 12.45
CA SER A 116 -2.26 8.59 12.08
C SER A 116 -0.83 8.83 11.62
N LEU A 117 0.11 8.05 12.15
CA LEU A 117 1.52 8.11 11.71
C LEU A 117 1.68 7.67 10.25
N ASN A 118 0.89 6.70 9.80
CA ASN A 118 0.90 6.26 8.40
C ASN A 118 0.45 7.39 7.47
N VAL A 119 -0.62 8.11 7.83
CA VAL A 119 -1.10 9.26 7.06
C VAL A 119 -0.06 10.38 7.06
N ALA A 120 0.57 10.67 8.21
CA ALA A 120 1.62 11.68 8.29
C ALA A 120 2.81 11.35 7.38
N LEU A 121 3.30 10.11 7.38
CA LEU A 121 4.37 9.65 6.49
C LEU A 121 3.99 9.83 5.01
N ARG A 122 2.78 9.41 4.62
CA ARG A 122 2.28 9.52 3.24
C ARG A 122 2.20 10.97 2.76
N GLN A 123 1.71 11.87 3.61
CA GLN A 123 1.57 13.29 3.29
C GLN A 123 2.93 14.02 3.28
N GLN A 124 3.78 13.81 4.29
CA GLN A 124 5.05 14.52 4.41
C GLN A 124 6.11 14.07 3.39
N LEU A 125 6.01 12.84 2.90
CA LEU A 125 6.87 12.29 1.85
C LEU A 125 6.22 12.32 0.46
N ASP A 126 5.02 12.90 0.34
CA ASP A 126 4.19 12.94 -0.88
C ASP A 126 4.03 11.57 -1.55
N LEU A 127 3.81 10.53 -0.76
CA LEU A 127 3.61 9.16 -1.23
C LEU A 127 2.17 9.00 -1.75
N TYR A 128 1.88 9.55 -2.91
CA TYR A 128 0.52 9.71 -3.44
C TYR A 128 -0.10 8.43 -4.02
N VAL A 129 0.69 7.37 -4.21
CA VAL A 129 0.19 6.05 -4.63
C VAL A 129 0.30 5.08 -3.47
N CYS A 130 -0.79 4.49 -3.04
CA CYS A 130 -0.78 3.26 -2.24
C CYS A 130 -1.02 2.08 -3.18
N LEU A 131 0.01 1.26 -3.39
CA LEU A 131 0.02 0.11 -4.29
C LEU A 131 -0.23 -1.16 -3.50
N ARG A 132 -1.29 -1.90 -3.82
CA ARG A 132 -1.68 -3.14 -3.12
C ARG A 132 -1.98 -4.25 -4.14
N PRO A 133 -1.01 -5.11 -4.48
CA PRO A 133 -1.26 -6.32 -5.26
C PRO A 133 -2.04 -7.34 -4.46
N ILE A 134 -3.05 -7.92 -5.09
CA ILE A 134 -3.89 -8.96 -4.50
C ILE A 134 -3.82 -10.18 -5.42
N GLN A 135 -3.27 -11.28 -4.91
CA GLN A 135 -3.20 -12.54 -5.63
C GLN A 135 -3.41 -13.72 -4.68
N TYR A 136 -3.95 -14.79 -5.19
CA TYR A 136 -4.13 -16.03 -4.44
C TYR A 136 -2.87 -16.91 -4.51
N PHE A 137 -2.47 -17.47 -3.38
CA PHE A 137 -1.44 -18.50 -3.29
C PHE A 137 -2.11 -19.87 -3.11
N LYS A 138 -1.80 -20.80 -3.99
CA LYS A 138 -2.45 -22.12 -4.01
C LYS A 138 -2.32 -22.84 -2.67
N GLY A 139 -3.46 -23.27 -2.12
CA GLY A 139 -3.53 -23.98 -0.86
C GLY A 139 -3.90 -23.10 0.34
N VAL A 140 -3.88 -21.77 0.19
CA VAL A 140 -4.34 -20.86 1.25
C VAL A 140 -5.87 -21.03 1.42
N PRO A 141 -6.39 -21.13 2.67
CA PRO A 141 -7.82 -21.14 2.91
C PRO A 141 -8.50 -19.86 2.42
N SER A 142 -9.60 -19.99 1.72
CA SER A 142 -10.34 -18.86 1.15
C SER A 142 -11.85 -19.02 1.38
N PRO A 143 -12.59 -17.92 1.62
CA PRO A 143 -14.05 -17.95 1.74
C PRO A 143 -14.77 -18.00 0.39
N VAL A 144 -14.05 -17.78 -0.74
CA VAL A 144 -14.63 -17.83 -2.09
C VAL A 144 -14.31 -19.15 -2.79
N LYS A 145 -15.12 -19.51 -3.80
CA LYS A 145 -15.02 -20.82 -4.47
C LYS A 145 -13.81 -20.93 -5.40
N GLU A 146 -13.45 -19.85 -6.06
CA GLU A 146 -12.39 -19.79 -7.10
C GLU A 146 -11.45 -18.61 -6.83
N PRO A 147 -10.70 -18.63 -5.70
CA PRO A 147 -9.85 -17.50 -5.30
C PRO A 147 -8.72 -17.22 -6.30
N GLU A 148 -8.31 -18.21 -7.09
CA GLU A 148 -7.30 -18.08 -8.14
C GLU A 148 -7.70 -17.12 -9.27
N LYS A 149 -8.99 -16.81 -9.41
CA LYS A 149 -9.49 -15.79 -10.34
C LYS A 149 -9.27 -14.36 -9.84
N THR A 150 -8.94 -14.18 -8.56
CA THR A 150 -8.63 -12.88 -7.96
C THR A 150 -7.14 -12.58 -8.15
N ASN A 151 -6.84 -11.73 -9.13
CA ASN A 151 -5.49 -11.26 -9.41
C ASN A 151 -5.56 -9.80 -9.86
N MET A 152 -5.56 -8.89 -8.88
CA MET A 152 -5.75 -7.46 -9.11
C MET A 152 -4.64 -6.67 -8.44
N VAL A 153 -4.40 -5.47 -8.97
CA VAL A 153 -3.49 -4.50 -8.37
C VAL A 153 -4.24 -3.21 -8.13
N ILE A 154 -4.34 -2.80 -6.87
CA ILE A 154 -5.06 -1.60 -6.46
C ILE A 154 -4.07 -0.43 -6.39
N PHE A 155 -4.36 0.62 -7.13
CA PHE A 155 -3.78 1.95 -7.04
C PHE A 155 -4.75 2.83 -6.26
N ARG A 156 -4.51 2.96 -4.98
CA ARG A 156 -5.29 3.79 -4.06
C ARG A 156 -4.65 5.16 -3.99
N GLU A 157 -5.44 6.22 -4.22
CA GLU A 157 -5.01 7.58 -3.92
C GLU A 157 -4.68 7.68 -2.43
N ASN A 158 -3.64 8.43 -2.08
CA ASN A 158 -3.04 8.31 -0.76
C ASN A 158 -2.81 9.66 -0.04
N SER A 159 -3.17 10.78 -0.66
CA SER A 159 -2.88 12.14 -0.17
C SER A 159 -4.12 12.98 0.10
N GLU A 160 -5.23 12.68 -0.52
CA GLU A 160 -6.47 13.46 -0.47
C GLU A 160 -7.64 12.66 0.11
N ASP A 161 -8.86 12.97 -0.31
CA ASP A 161 -10.10 12.38 0.14
C ASP A 161 -10.39 12.73 1.61
N ILE A 162 -11.25 12.01 2.28
CA ILE A 162 -11.52 12.21 3.71
C ILE A 162 -10.28 11.97 4.60
N TYR A 163 -9.27 11.27 4.08
CA TYR A 163 -7.98 11.07 4.75
C TYR A 163 -7.14 12.35 4.86
N ALA A 164 -7.51 13.44 4.16
CA ALA A 164 -6.96 14.76 4.40
C ALA A 164 -7.22 15.26 5.84
N GLY A 165 -8.19 14.64 6.51
CA GLY A 165 -8.46 14.86 7.92
C GLY A 165 -9.06 16.24 8.24
N ILE A 166 -9.74 16.86 7.28
CA ILE A 166 -10.43 18.13 7.45
C ILE A 166 -11.82 17.83 8.03
N GLU A 167 -11.90 17.80 9.36
CA GLU A 167 -13.17 17.56 10.04
C GLU A 167 -13.27 18.34 11.36
N PHE A 168 -14.49 18.60 11.76
CA PHE A 168 -14.82 19.37 12.93
C PHE A 168 -15.85 18.61 13.77
N GLU A 169 -15.52 18.48 15.05
CA GLU A 169 -16.35 17.78 16.03
C GLU A 169 -17.73 18.46 16.17
N ALA A 170 -18.76 17.64 16.34
CA ALA A 170 -20.11 18.11 16.60
C ALA A 170 -20.13 19.08 17.79
N GLU A 171 -21.00 20.08 17.73
CA GLU A 171 -21.20 21.11 18.78
C GLU A 171 -20.00 22.07 18.99
N SER A 172 -18.83 21.80 18.34
CA SER A 172 -17.69 22.72 18.43
C SER A 172 -17.95 24.04 17.72
N ASP A 173 -17.27 25.12 18.17
CA ASP A 173 -17.37 26.42 17.53
C ASP A 173 -16.98 26.43 16.07
N LYS A 174 -16.01 25.58 15.69
CA LYS A 174 -15.57 25.42 14.30
C LYS A 174 -16.64 24.76 13.44
N ALA A 175 -17.31 23.71 13.94
CA ALA A 175 -18.41 23.06 13.22
C ALA A 175 -19.59 24.03 13.05
N LYS A 176 -20.00 24.74 14.13
CA LYS A 176 -21.05 25.76 14.08
C LYS A 176 -20.75 26.87 13.09
N LYS A 177 -19.50 27.37 13.09
CA LYS A 177 -19.06 28.42 12.15
C LYS A 177 -19.13 27.94 10.69
N LEU A 178 -18.67 26.72 10.41
CA LEU A 178 -18.71 26.15 9.04
C LEU A 178 -20.14 25.90 8.60
N ILE A 179 -20.98 25.33 9.46
CA ILE A 179 -22.41 25.09 9.16
C ILE A 179 -23.11 26.39 8.86
N LYS A 180 -22.91 27.42 9.68
CA LYS A 180 -23.49 28.78 9.48
C LYS A 180 -23.04 29.35 8.12
N PHE A 181 -21.74 29.28 7.80
CA PHE A 181 -21.23 29.73 6.49
C PHE A 181 -21.89 28.98 5.31
N LEU A 182 -22.01 27.66 5.42
CA LEU A 182 -22.66 26.86 4.38
C LEU A 182 -24.14 27.24 4.19
N GLN A 183 -24.85 27.57 5.29
CA GLN A 183 -26.26 27.94 5.26
C GLN A 183 -26.48 29.38 4.72
N GLU A 184 -25.74 30.35 5.28
CA GLU A 184 -25.96 31.77 5.02
C GLU A 184 -25.27 32.25 3.75
N GLU A 185 -24.03 31.80 3.46
CA GLU A 185 -23.25 32.27 2.31
C GLU A 185 -23.38 31.35 1.09
N MET A 186 -23.52 30.03 1.32
CA MET A 186 -23.55 29.03 0.23
C MET A 186 -24.96 28.51 -0.04
N GLY A 187 -25.98 28.92 0.72
CA GLY A 187 -27.38 28.49 0.54
C GLY A 187 -27.61 26.99 0.76
N VAL A 188 -26.78 26.33 1.55
CA VAL A 188 -26.88 24.90 1.84
C VAL A 188 -27.84 24.64 3.01
N HIS A 189 -29.06 24.19 2.72
CA HIS A 189 -30.09 23.91 3.74
C HIS A 189 -30.30 22.39 3.98
N LYS A 190 -29.34 21.55 3.56
CA LYS A 190 -29.46 20.09 3.62
C LYS A 190 -28.90 19.46 4.89
N ILE A 191 -28.24 20.24 5.75
CA ILE A 191 -27.76 19.76 7.07
C ILE A 191 -28.96 19.65 7.98
N ARG A 192 -29.43 18.43 8.22
CA ARG A 192 -30.70 18.17 8.88
C ARG A 192 -30.71 18.56 10.36
N PHE A 193 -29.58 18.35 11.03
CA PHE A 193 -29.40 18.63 12.47
C PHE A 193 -28.16 19.51 12.68
N PRO A 194 -28.24 20.82 12.37
CA PRO A 194 -27.06 21.69 12.35
C PRO A 194 -26.37 21.84 13.71
N ASP A 195 -27.13 21.80 14.80
CA ASP A 195 -26.58 22.01 16.16
C ASP A 195 -25.73 20.82 16.65
N THR A 196 -26.01 19.61 16.16
CA THR A 196 -25.39 18.36 16.64
C THR A 196 -24.63 17.59 15.56
N SER A 197 -24.41 18.21 14.38
CA SER A 197 -23.68 17.58 13.29
C SER A 197 -22.18 17.82 13.39
N GLY A 198 -21.37 16.76 13.29
CA GLY A 198 -19.97 16.86 12.89
C GLY A 198 -19.87 17.10 11.39
N ILE A 199 -18.85 17.84 10.93
CA ILE A 199 -18.66 18.18 9.51
C ILE A 199 -17.27 17.77 9.07
N GLY A 200 -17.21 17.06 7.92
CA GLY A 200 -15.97 16.71 7.22
C GLY A 200 -15.95 17.25 5.79
N VAL A 201 -14.75 17.56 5.30
CA VAL A 201 -14.51 18.02 3.93
C VAL A 201 -13.73 16.96 3.17
N LYS A 202 -14.21 16.64 1.98
CA LYS A 202 -13.60 15.67 1.05
C LYS A 202 -12.97 16.40 -0.14
N PRO A 203 -11.68 16.77 -0.09
CA PRO A 203 -10.99 17.33 -1.24
C PRO A 203 -10.63 16.21 -2.24
N VAL A 204 -10.85 16.49 -3.52
CA VAL A 204 -10.40 15.67 -4.65
C VAL A 204 -9.93 16.61 -5.74
N SER A 205 -8.67 16.54 -6.14
CA SER A 205 -8.08 17.41 -7.14
C SER A 205 -7.86 16.71 -8.49
N ARG A 206 -7.74 17.51 -9.55
CA ARG A 206 -7.36 17.00 -10.86
C ARG A 206 -5.92 16.49 -10.84
N GLU A 207 -5.03 17.24 -10.22
CA GLU A 207 -3.60 16.90 -10.13
C GLU A 207 -3.39 15.57 -9.39
N GLY A 208 -4.03 15.40 -8.23
CA GLY A 208 -3.98 14.16 -7.46
C GLY A 208 -4.54 12.97 -8.22
N THR A 209 -5.66 13.20 -8.94
CA THR A 209 -6.28 12.18 -9.80
C THR A 209 -5.36 11.79 -10.95
N GLU A 210 -4.89 12.77 -11.72
CA GLU A 210 -4.09 12.52 -12.93
C GLU A 210 -2.77 11.81 -12.59
N ARG A 211 -2.07 12.22 -11.52
CA ARG A 211 -0.81 11.56 -11.13
C ARG A 211 -1.02 10.10 -10.71
N LEU A 212 -2.08 9.78 -9.97
CA LEU A 212 -2.43 8.41 -9.60
C LEU A 212 -2.77 7.55 -10.82
N VAL A 213 -3.71 8.04 -11.65
CA VAL A 213 -4.20 7.29 -12.82
C VAL A 213 -3.09 7.08 -13.84
N ARG A 214 -2.21 8.06 -14.03
CA ARG A 214 -1.03 7.92 -14.89
C ARG A 214 -0.14 6.75 -14.43
N LYS A 215 0.13 6.63 -13.12
CA LYS A 215 0.90 5.49 -12.58
C LYS A 215 0.17 4.16 -12.77
N ALA A 216 -1.16 4.13 -12.62
CA ALA A 216 -1.94 2.91 -12.84
C ALA A 216 -1.93 2.46 -14.32
N ILE A 217 -2.07 3.40 -15.25
CA ILE A 217 -2.01 3.11 -16.70
C ILE A 217 -0.58 2.68 -17.09
N GLN A 218 0.44 3.38 -16.59
CA GLN A 218 1.83 3.01 -16.86
C GLN A 218 2.15 1.61 -16.32
N TYR A 219 1.67 1.27 -15.13
CA TYR A 219 1.79 -0.07 -14.57
C TYR A 219 1.13 -1.12 -15.48
N ALA A 220 -0.05 -0.82 -16.00
CA ALA A 220 -0.74 -1.73 -16.93
C ALA A 220 0.07 -1.94 -18.22
N ILE A 221 0.70 -0.89 -18.76
CA ILE A 221 1.59 -0.97 -19.92
C ILE A 221 2.79 -1.85 -19.61
N ASP A 222 3.49 -1.57 -18.51
CA ASP A 222 4.76 -2.21 -18.14
C ASP A 222 4.60 -3.69 -17.82
N ASN A 223 3.46 -4.07 -17.24
CA ASN A 223 3.16 -5.43 -16.81
C ASN A 223 2.20 -6.17 -17.76
N GLY A 224 1.89 -5.61 -18.94
CA GLY A 224 1.02 -6.24 -19.94
C GLY A 224 -0.41 -6.52 -19.43
N LYS A 225 -0.92 -5.70 -18.50
CA LYS A 225 -2.27 -5.88 -17.95
C LYS A 225 -3.34 -5.41 -18.93
N PRO A 226 -4.48 -6.14 -19.06
CA PRO A 226 -5.47 -5.88 -20.10
C PRO A 226 -6.41 -4.70 -19.80
N SER A 227 -6.48 -4.22 -18.57
CA SER A 227 -7.42 -3.16 -18.20
C SER A 227 -6.99 -2.34 -17.00
N VAL A 228 -7.46 -1.07 -16.97
CA VAL A 228 -7.50 -0.21 -15.78
C VAL A 228 -8.94 0.15 -15.50
N THR A 229 -9.41 -0.15 -14.28
CA THR A 229 -10.79 0.15 -13.86
C THR A 229 -10.78 1.29 -12.86
N ILE A 230 -11.49 2.37 -13.19
CA ILE A 230 -11.70 3.52 -12.32
C ILE A 230 -12.89 3.22 -11.41
N VAL A 231 -12.65 3.04 -10.11
CA VAL A 231 -13.74 2.75 -9.15
C VAL A 231 -14.11 4.02 -8.40
N HIS A 232 -15.42 4.35 -8.41
CA HIS A 232 -15.92 5.62 -7.89
C HIS A 232 -17.40 5.53 -7.45
N LYS A 233 -17.88 6.54 -6.71
CA LYS A 233 -19.31 6.75 -6.39
C LYS A 233 -19.81 8.07 -7.01
N GLY A 234 -19.43 8.34 -8.24
CA GLY A 234 -19.67 9.59 -8.95
C GLY A 234 -21.13 9.89 -9.29
N ASN A 235 -22.03 8.89 -9.24
CA ASN A 235 -23.48 9.10 -9.37
C ASN A 235 -24.07 9.87 -8.18
N ILE A 236 -23.44 9.83 -7.02
CA ILE A 236 -23.81 10.55 -5.78
C ILE A 236 -22.89 11.76 -5.56
N MET A 237 -21.59 11.55 -5.54
CA MET A 237 -20.57 12.58 -5.30
C MET A 237 -20.04 13.11 -6.65
N LYS A 238 -20.87 13.89 -7.33
CA LYS A 238 -20.66 14.29 -8.74
C LYS A 238 -19.39 15.12 -8.97
N PHE A 239 -19.06 16.02 -8.05
CA PHE A 239 -17.95 16.98 -8.19
C PHE A 239 -16.65 16.55 -7.49
N THR A 240 -16.64 15.40 -6.85
CA THR A 240 -15.46 14.74 -6.28
C THR A 240 -15.22 13.42 -6.99
N GLU A 241 -15.92 12.37 -6.65
CA GLU A 241 -15.75 11.05 -7.29
C GLU A 241 -16.14 11.00 -8.78
N GLY A 242 -17.16 11.76 -9.17
CA GLY A 242 -17.51 11.91 -10.58
C GLY A 242 -16.43 12.64 -11.37
N SER A 243 -15.86 13.71 -10.80
CA SER A 243 -14.73 14.41 -11.39
C SER A 243 -13.49 13.52 -11.47
N PHE A 244 -13.21 12.71 -10.45
CA PHE A 244 -12.13 11.70 -10.47
C PHE A 244 -12.26 10.79 -11.70
N ARG A 245 -13.44 10.24 -11.97
CA ARG A 245 -13.70 9.42 -13.16
C ARG A 245 -13.46 10.23 -14.46
N ASP A 246 -14.00 11.42 -14.55
CA ASP A 246 -13.95 12.22 -15.78
C ASP A 246 -12.52 12.69 -16.08
N TRP A 247 -11.76 13.08 -15.08
CA TRP A 247 -10.33 13.42 -15.23
C TRP A 247 -9.49 12.20 -15.60
N ALA A 248 -9.82 11.00 -15.08
CA ALA A 248 -9.16 9.76 -15.46
C ALA A 248 -9.33 9.44 -16.95
N TYR A 249 -10.55 9.56 -17.47
CA TYR A 249 -10.80 9.39 -18.91
C TYR A 249 -10.12 10.47 -19.75
N GLY A 250 -10.19 11.74 -19.30
CA GLY A 250 -9.50 12.86 -19.96
C GLY A 250 -8.01 12.65 -20.08
N LEU A 251 -7.37 12.16 -19.00
CA LEU A 251 -5.95 11.80 -18.99
C LEU A 251 -5.64 10.67 -19.97
N ALA A 252 -6.45 9.60 -19.96
CA ALA A 252 -6.25 8.44 -20.82
C ALA A 252 -6.30 8.85 -22.31
N ALA A 253 -7.25 9.71 -22.69
CA ALA A 253 -7.34 10.25 -24.04
C ALA A 253 -6.12 11.11 -24.39
N LYS A 254 -5.78 12.06 -23.51
CA LYS A 254 -4.77 13.09 -23.79
C LYS A 254 -3.34 12.54 -23.81
N GLU A 255 -2.99 11.68 -22.87
CA GLU A 255 -1.60 11.24 -22.70
C GLU A 255 -1.32 9.86 -23.30
N PHE A 256 -2.33 9.00 -23.40
CA PHE A 256 -2.17 7.61 -23.89
C PHE A 256 -2.87 7.36 -25.22
N GLY A 257 -3.56 8.37 -25.79
CA GLY A 257 -4.27 8.23 -27.06
C GLY A 257 -5.45 7.26 -27.00
N ALA A 258 -6.07 7.12 -25.82
CA ALA A 258 -7.22 6.24 -25.67
C ALA A 258 -8.43 6.80 -26.42
N GLU A 259 -9.11 5.94 -27.17
CA GLU A 259 -10.31 6.24 -27.97
C GLU A 259 -11.55 5.56 -27.37
N LEU A 260 -12.71 6.14 -27.62
CA LEU A 260 -13.98 5.57 -27.15
C LEU A 260 -14.19 4.15 -27.70
N LEU A 261 -14.54 3.22 -26.82
CA LEU A 261 -14.88 1.86 -27.16
C LEU A 261 -16.40 1.76 -27.37
N ASP A 262 -16.84 1.35 -28.55
CA ASP A 262 -18.24 1.12 -28.91
C ASP A 262 -19.19 2.29 -28.56
N GLY A 263 -18.70 3.53 -28.72
CA GLY A 263 -19.47 4.75 -28.41
C GLY A 263 -19.36 5.24 -26.97
N GLY A 264 -18.56 4.58 -26.16
CA GLY A 264 -18.24 5.00 -24.78
C GLY A 264 -19.20 4.47 -23.70
N PRO A 265 -18.98 4.82 -22.41
CA PRO A 265 -17.94 5.72 -21.91
C PRO A 265 -16.53 5.07 -21.83
N TRP A 266 -16.44 3.77 -21.96
CA TRP A 266 -15.15 3.06 -21.89
C TRP A 266 -14.25 3.46 -23.06
N MET A 267 -12.95 3.37 -22.82
CA MET A 267 -11.92 3.73 -23.80
C MET A 267 -10.93 2.60 -23.99
N ARG A 268 -10.19 2.63 -25.09
CA ARG A 268 -9.19 1.63 -25.44
C ARG A 268 -7.99 2.29 -26.13
N PHE A 269 -6.81 1.75 -25.88
CA PHE A 269 -5.60 2.09 -26.64
C PHE A 269 -4.68 0.86 -26.77
N LYS A 270 -3.72 0.92 -27.70
CA LYS A 270 -2.72 -0.14 -27.89
C LYS A 270 -1.57 0.02 -26.90
N ASN A 271 -1.24 -1.02 -26.15
CA ASN A 271 -0.04 -1.06 -25.34
C ASN A 271 1.20 -0.90 -26.25
N PRO A 272 2.02 0.14 -26.08
CA PRO A 272 3.16 0.42 -26.96
C PRO A 272 4.27 -0.65 -26.88
N LYS A 273 4.31 -1.45 -25.80
CA LYS A 273 5.31 -2.52 -25.60
C LYS A 273 4.88 -3.86 -26.20
N THR A 274 3.58 -4.16 -26.23
CA THR A 274 3.07 -5.49 -26.58
C THR A 274 2.13 -5.49 -27.78
N GLY A 275 1.62 -4.33 -28.21
CA GLY A 275 0.61 -4.19 -29.26
C GLY A 275 -0.79 -4.66 -28.87
N LYS A 276 -0.98 -5.20 -27.64
CA LYS A 276 -2.28 -5.66 -27.15
C LYS A 276 -3.12 -4.49 -26.68
N ASP A 277 -4.44 -4.67 -26.67
CA ASP A 277 -5.37 -3.65 -26.16
C ASP A 277 -5.28 -3.53 -24.63
N ILE A 278 -5.35 -2.27 -24.16
CA ILE A 278 -5.62 -1.93 -22.76
C ILE A 278 -6.94 -1.17 -22.74
N THR A 279 -7.89 -1.67 -21.95
CA THR A 279 -9.21 -1.04 -21.77
C THR A 279 -9.21 -0.18 -20.51
N ILE A 280 -9.58 1.09 -20.66
CA ILE A 280 -9.88 1.99 -19.53
C ILE A 280 -11.39 1.96 -19.35
N LYS A 281 -11.83 1.53 -18.18
CA LYS A 281 -13.24 1.39 -17.84
C LYS A 281 -13.53 1.93 -16.44
N ASP A 282 -14.79 2.12 -16.11
CA ASP A 282 -15.19 2.52 -14.77
C ASP A 282 -16.22 1.57 -14.17
N SER A 283 -16.34 1.64 -12.86
CA SER A 283 -17.35 0.92 -12.09
C SER A 283 -17.78 1.73 -10.87
N ILE A 284 -19.08 1.77 -10.62
CA ILE A 284 -19.61 2.33 -9.38
C ILE A 284 -19.19 1.41 -8.22
N ALA A 285 -18.72 1.98 -7.11
CA ALA A 285 -18.08 1.27 -6.02
C ALA A 285 -18.90 0.10 -5.44
N ASP A 286 -20.18 0.30 -5.21
CA ASP A 286 -21.08 -0.76 -4.72
C ASP A 286 -21.28 -1.89 -5.74
N ALA A 287 -21.35 -1.58 -7.03
CA ALA A 287 -21.37 -2.60 -8.09
C ALA A 287 -20.02 -3.34 -8.17
N PHE A 288 -18.91 -2.62 -8.04
CA PHE A 288 -17.58 -3.22 -8.02
C PHE A 288 -17.42 -4.22 -6.87
N LEU A 289 -17.88 -3.89 -5.66
CA LEU A 289 -17.84 -4.80 -4.50
C LEU A 289 -18.62 -6.10 -4.73
N GLN A 290 -19.69 -6.10 -5.52
CA GLN A 290 -20.36 -7.32 -5.95
C GLN A 290 -19.55 -8.06 -7.02
N GLN A 291 -19.02 -7.34 -8.00
CA GLN A 291 -18.35 -7.93 -9.16
C GLN A 291 -17.04 -8.62 -8.82
N ILE A 292 -16.29 -8.12 -7.84
CA ILE A 292 -15.07 -8.81 -7.35
C ILE A 292 -15.37 -10.18 -6.72
N LEU A 293 -16.61 -10.45 -6.31
CA LEU A 293 -17.04 -11.79 -5.85
C LEU A 293 -17.57 -12.64 -6.99
N LEU A 294 -18.30 -12.04 -7.94
CA LEU A 294 -19.02 -12.76 -8.99
C LEU A 294 -18.17 -12.98 -10.25
N ARG A 295 -17.30 -12.02 -10.59
CA ARG A 295 -16.53 -11.98 -11.84
C ARG A 295 -15.14 -11.37 -11.65
N PRO A 296 -14.33 -11.83 -10.68
CA PRO A 296 -13.04 -11.22 -10.35
C PRO A 296 -12.07 -11.20 -11.54
N ALA A 297 -12.13 -12.18 -12.44
CA ALA A 297 -11.24 -12.27 -13.59
C ALA A 297 -11.41 -11.14 -14.64
N GLU A 298 -12.49 -10.35 -14.56
CA GLU A 298 -12.69 -9.19 -15.44
C GLU A 298 -11.86 -7.97 -15.05
N TYR A 299 -11.18 -7.99 -13.90
CA TYR A 299 -10.45 -6.86 -13.35
C TYR A 299 -8.95 -7.18 -13.22
N SER A 300 -8.11 -6.21 -13.53
CA SER A 300 -6.66 -6.39 -13.42
C SER A 300 -5.97 -5.25 -12.66
N VAL A 301 -6.01 -4.02 -13.15
CA VAL A 301 -5.56 -2.84 -12.42
C VAL A 301 -6.78 -2.01 -12.02
N VAL A 302 -6.79 -1.53 -10.79
CA VAL A 302 -7.88 -0.69 -10.25
C VAL A 302 -7.28 0.61 -9.76
N ALA A 303 -7.81 1.75 -10.20
CA ALA A 303 -7.48 3.06 -9.68
C ALA A 303 -8.69 3.65 -8.96
N THR A 304 -8.51 4.13 -7.73
CA THR A 304 -9.61 4.62 -6.92
C THR A 304 -9.15 5.62 -5.86
N LEU A 305 -10.08 6.39 -5.32
CA LEU A 305 -9.84 7.32 -4.22
C LEU A 305 -9.49 6.59 -2.91
N ASN A 306 -9.01 7.35 -1.97
CA ASN A 306 -8.36 6.86 -0.75
C ASN A 306 -9.27 5.93 0.07
N LEU A 307 -10.46 6.36 0.45
CA LEU A 307 -11.39 5.54 1.25
C LEU A 307 -11.85 4.29 0.51
N ASN A 308 -12.25 4.43 -0.76
CA ASN A 308 -12.67 3.29 -1.57
C ASN A 308 -11.54 2.27 -1.70
N GLY A 309 -10.30 2.74 -1.89
CA GLY A 309 -9.12 1.89 -2.00
C GLY A 309 -8.82 1.13 -0.72
N ASP A 310 -9.05 1.75 0.44
CA ASP A 310 -8.91 1.11 1.74
C ASP A 310 -9.88 -0.07 1.89
N TYR A 311 -11.17 0.18 1.69
CA TYR A 311 -12.19 -0.87 1.80
C TYR A 311 -12.00 -2.00 0.78
N ILE A 312 -11.72 -1.64 -0.48
CA ILE A 312 -11.60 -2.61 -1.59
C ILE A 312 -10.40 -3.52 -1.39
N SER A 313 -9.25 -2.98 -1.00
CA SER A 313 -8.05 -3.79 -0.82
C SER A 313 -8.18 -4.81 0.30
N ASP A 314 -8.83 -4.46 1.41
CA ASP A 314 -9.06 -5.37 2.53
C ASP A 314 -10.12 -6.44 2.19
N ALA A 315 -11.20 -6.04 1.48
CA ALA A 315 -12.19 -6.99 0.98
C ALA A 315 -11.59 -8.03 0.01
N LEU A 316 -10.70 -7.60 -0.87
CA LEU A 316 -9.98 -8.47 -1.79
C LEU A 316 -8.95 -9.35 -1.07
N ALA A 317 -8.23 -8.80 -0.08
CA ALA A 317 -7.29 -9.57 0.74
C ALA A 317 -8.00 -10.73 1.45
N ALA A 318 -9.22 -10.50 1.97
CA ALA A 318 -10.02 -11.54 2.59
C ALA A 318 -10.35 -12.69 1.62
N GLN A 319 -10.59 -12.37 0.33
CA GLN A 319 -10.91 -13.38 -0.69
C GLN A 319 -9.72 -14.28 -1.03
N VAL A 320 -8.51 -13.82 -0.87
CA VAL A 320 -7.29 -14.59 -1.19
C VAL A 320 -6.60 -15.20 0.03
N GLY A 321 -7.22 -15.10 1.21
CA GLY A 321 -6.73 -15.77 2.44
C GLY A 321 -6.44 -14.87 3.61
N GLY A 322 -6.63 -13.57 3.48
CA GLY A 322 -6.55 -12.60 4.57
C GLY A 322 -5.38 -11.63 4.50
N ILE A 323 -5.46 -10.66 5.39
CA ILE A 323 -4.52 -9.51 5.43
C ILE A 323 -3.08 -9.91 5.81
N GLY A 324 -2.88 -11.09 6.42
CA GLY A 324 -1.56 -11.60 6.80
C GLY A 324 -0.63 -11.91 5.62
N ILE A 325 -1.16 -11.94 4.39
CA ILE A 325 -0.40 -12.11 3.14
C ILE A 325 -0.72 -11.01 2.12
N ALA A 326 -1.25 -9.88 2.56
CA ALA A 326 -1.53 -8.73 1.71
C ALA A 326 -0.37 -7.72 1.78
N PRO A 327 0.41 -7.55 0.70
CA PRO A 327 1.51 -6.58 0.68
C PRO A 327 1.05 -5.17 0.34
N GLY A 328 1.88 -4.19 0.67
CA GLY A 328 1.65 -2.80 0.31
C GLY A 328 2.94 -2.01 0.07
N GLY A 329 2.82 -1.00 -0.78
CA GLY A 329 3.87 -0.01 -1.01
C GLY A 329 3.26 1.37 -1.21
N ASN A 330 3.92 2.39 -0.69
CA ASN A 330 3.53 3.79 -0.85
C ASN A 330 4.58 4.48 -1.70
N LEU A 331 4.18 5.07 -2.81
CA LEU A 331 5.10 5.57 -3.83
C LEU A 331 4.86 7.04 -4.12
N SER A 332 5.95 7.77 -4.31
CA SER A 332 5.97 9.05 -5.00
C SER A 332 6.62 8.90 -6.39
N ASP A 333 7.11 9.98 -6.99
CA ASP A 333 7.91 9.89 -8.21
C ASP A 333 9.33 9.40 -7.93
N THR A 334 9.85 9.62 -6.73
CA THR A 334 11.24 9.33 -6.37
C THR A 334 11.37 8.44 -5.13
N VAL A 335 10.48 8.58 -4.15
CA VAL A 335 10.55 7.85 -2.87
C VAL A 335 9.55 6.71 -2.86
N ALA A 336 9.96 5.55 -2.34
CA ALA A 336 9.08 4.41 -2.10
C ALA A 336 9.25 3.88 -0.67
N MET A 337 8.12 3.68 0.02
CA MET A 337 8.06 3.07 1.34
C MET A 337 7.12 1.86 1.31
N PHE A 338 7.67 0.68 1.48
CA PHE A 338 6.91 -0.57 1.54
C PHE A 338 6.45 -0.85 2.96
N GLU A 339 5.30 -1.51 3.12
CA GLU A 339 4.72 -1.73 4.44
C GLU A 339 3.83 -2.96 4.52
N ALA A 340 3.79 -3.61 5.70
CA ALA A 340 2.72 -4.51 6.04
C ALA A 340 1.38 -3.75 6.05
N THR A 341 0.32 -4.34 5.47
CA THR A 341 -0.98 -3.64 5.33
C THR A 341 -1.88 -3.77 6.56
N HIS A 342 -1.57 -4.71 7.47
CA HIS A 342 -2.32 -4.91 8.71
C HIS A 342 -1.87 -3.96 9.84
N GLY A 343 -2.70 -3.84 10.87
CA GLY A 343 -2.41 -3.03 12.07
C GLY A 343 -1.45 -3.71 13.05
N THR A 344 -1.18 -3.02 14.15
CA THR A 344 -0.19 -3.41 15.18
C THR A 344 -0.60 -4.62 16.03
N ALA A 345 -1.89 -4.96 16.12
CA ALA A 345 -2.44 -6.06 16.91
C ALA A 345 -1.75 -6.28 18.28
N PRO A 346 -1.78 -5.29 19.19
CA PRO A 346 -0.93 -5.23 20.38
C PRO A 346 -1.08 -6.43 21.33
N LYS A 347 -2.25 -7.09 21.33
CA LYS A 347 -2.48 -8.30 22.12
C LYS A 347 -1.60 -9.50 21.72
N TYR A 348 -1.03 -9.47 20.52
CA TYR A 348 -0.15 -10.52 20.00
C TYR A 348 1.33 -10.13 19.99
N ALA A 349 1.65 -8.90 20.33
CA ALA A 349 3.02 -8.38 20.36
C ALA A 349 3.96 -9.22 21.24
N GLY A 350 5.12 -9.56 20.72
CA GLY A 350 6.16 -10.33 21.42
C GLY A 350 5.81 -11.80 21.70
N LYS A 351 4.78 -12.35 21.00
CA LYS A 351 4.35 -13.74 21.19
C LYS A 351 4.86 -14.69 20.11
N ASP A 352 5.59 -14.19 19.14
CA ASP A 352 6.08 -14.97 17.98
C ASP A 352 4.95 -15.79 17.31
N TYR A 353 3.77 -15.17 17.11
CA TYR A 353 2.55 -15.89 16.78
C TYR A 353 1.95 -15.53 15.42
N VAL A 354 2.07 -14.25 15.01
CA VAL A 354 1.38 -13.72 13.82
C VAL A 354 2.07 -14.15 12.52
N ASN A 355 1.34 -14.04 11.40
CA ASN A 355 1.85 -14.32 10.07
C ASN A 355 2.75 -13.16 9.59
N PRO A 356 4.04 -13.40 9.26
CA PRO A 356 4.94 -12.36 8.75
C PRO A 356 4.79 -12.12 7.23
N GLY A 357 3.89 -12.85 6.55
CA GLY A 357 3.79 -12.90 5.10
C GLY A 357 3.49 -11.55 4.44
N SER A 358 2.68 -10.70 5.08
CA SER A 358 2.36 -9.36 4.57
C SER A 358 3.63 -8.51 4.43
N GLU A 359 4.49 -8.46 5.45
CA GLU A 359 5.73 -7.68 5.40
C GLU A 359 6.77 -8.31 4.48
N ILE A 360 6.88 -9.64 4.47
CA ILE A 360 7.77 -10.37 3.55
C ILE A 360 7.38 -10.12 2.09
N LEU A 361 6.09 -10.15 1.76
CA LEU A 361 5.62 -9.85 0.40
C LEU A 361 5.76 -8.35 0.06
N SER A 362 5.68 -7.45 1.04
CA SER A 362 5.99 -6.04 0.83
C SER A 362 7.48 -5.84 0.51
N ALA A 363 8.36 -6.60 1.16
CA ALA A 363 9.78 -6.64 0.82
C ALA A 363 10.04 -7.27 -0.56
N GLU A 364 9.25 -8.26 -0.95
CA GLU A 364 9.27 -8.82 -2.32
C GLU A 364 8.96 -7.73 -3.36
N MET A 365 7.92 -6.92 -3.11
CA MET A 365 7.60 -5.77 -3.96
C MET A 365 8.76 -4.76 -4.00
N MET A 366 9.41 -4.50 -2.86
CA MET A 366 10.59 -3.65 -2.77
C MET A 366 11.73 -4.17 -3.65
N LEU A 367 12.03 -5.46 -3.57
CA LEU A 367 13.07 -6.09 -4.40
C LEU A 367 12.76 -5.97 -5.90
N ARG A 368 11.51 -6.17 -6.33
CA ARG A 368 11.10 -5.93 -7.72
C ARG A 368 11.26 -4.47 -8.12
N HIS A 369 10.91 -3.55 -7.22
CA HIS A 369 11.01 -2.12 -7.49
C HIS A 369 12.45 -1.67 -7.73
N ILE A 370 13.41 -2.21 -6.98
CA ILE A 370 14.85 -1.96 -7.18
C ILE A 370 15.49 -2.86 -8.26
N GLY A 371 14.69 -3.68 -8.98
CA GLY A 371 15.15 -4.52 -10.08
C GLY A 371 15.80 -5.84 -9.69
N TRP A 372 15.70 -6.27 -8.43
CA TRP A 372 16.26 -7.54 -7.92
C TRP A 372 15.23 -8.67 -8.04
N LYS A 373 14.86 -8.98 -9.28
CA LYS A 373 13.75 -9.88 -9.61
C LYS A 373 14.00 -11.32 -9.18
N GLU A 374 15.22 -11.81 -9.29
CA GLU A 374 15.59 -13.18 -8.95
C GLU A 374 15.38 -13.47 -7.45
N ALA A 375 15.74 -12.52 -6.59
CA ALA A 375 15.49 -12.64 -5.15
C ALA A 375 13.99 -12.54 -4.83
N ALA A 376 13.26 -11.67 -5.50
CA ALA A 376 11.81 -11.57 -5.37
C ALA A 376 11.09 -12.87 -5.80
N ASP A 377 11.50 -13.47 -6.91
CA ASP A 377 10.95 -14.75 -7.40
C ASP A 377 11.24 -15.92 -6.43
N LEU A 378 12.41 -15.91 -5.77
CA LEU A 378 12.71 -16.87 -4.71
C LEU A 378 11.76 -16.74 -3.53
N ILE A 379 11.44 -15.52 -3.09
CA ILE A 379 10.47 -15.29 -2.01
C ILE A 379 9.10 -15.86 -2.38
N ILE A 380 8.59 -15.56 -3.57
CA ILE A 380 7.29 -16.10 -4.04
C ILE A 380 7.31 -17.62 -4.10
N SER A 381 8.33 -18.20 -4.72
CA SER A 381 8.48 -19.66 -4.83
C SER A 381 8.56 -20.33 -3.46
N SER A 382 9.35 -19.76 -2.55
CA SER A 382 9.51 -20.24 -1.18
C SER A 382 8.18 -20.17 -0.40
N LEU A 383 7.45 -19.07 -0.49
CA LEU A 383 6.14 -18.93 0.13
C LEU A 383 5.16 -20.01 -0.37
N GLN A 384 5.09 -20.24 -1.68
CA GLN A 384 4.23 -21.25 -2.27
C GLN A 384 4.58 -22.67 -1.79
N LYS A 385 5.87 -23.01 -1.73
CA LYS A 385 6.34 -24.29 -1.20
C LYS A 385 6.03 -24.44 0.29
N SER A 386 6.17 -23.38 1.06
CA SER A 386 5.89 -23.36 2.50
C SER A 386 4.41 -23.59 2.79
N ILE A 387 3.52 -22.95 2.04
CA ILE A 387 2.08 -23.18 2.11
C ILE A 387 1.75 -24.64 1.72
N ALA A 388 2.33 -25.15 0.62
CA ALA A 388 2.13 -26.51 0.16
C ALA A 388 2.60 -27.57 1.17
N SER A 389 3.64 -27.28 1.96
CA SER A 389 4.12 -28.16 3.05
C SER A 389 3.17 -28.21 4.25
N LYS A 390 2.16 -27.35 4.29
CA LYS A 390 1.20 -27.19 5.40
C LYS A 390 1.84 -26.84 6.75
N ARG A 391 3.07 -26.34 6.75
CA ARG A 391 3.73 -25.77 7.93
C ARG A 391 3.53 -24.26 7.90
N VAL A 392 2.44 -23.80 8.52
CA VAL A 392 1.91 -22.45 8.36
C VAL A 392 1.55 -21.80 9.70
N THR A 393 1.36 -20.50 9.71
CA THR A 393 0.94 -19.76 10.90
C THR A 393 -0.52 -20.03 11.27
N TYR A 394 -0.92 -19.59 12.44
CA TYR A 394 -2.23 -19.89 13.06
C TYR A 394 -3.42 -19.51 12.18
N ASP A 395 -3.33 -18.41 11.45
CA ASP A 395 -4.39 -17.88 10.59
C ASP A 395 -4.74 -18.82 9.44
N PHE A 396 -3.76 -19.52 8.90
CA PHE A 396 -3.97 -20.57 7.90
C PHE A 396 -4.26 -21.92 8.56
N ALA A 397 -3.50 -22.29 9.59
CA ALA A 397 -3.61 -23.61 10.21
C ALA A 397 -5.01 -23.93 10.71
N ARG A 398 -5.72 -22.94 11.29
CA ARG A 398 -7.08 -23.10 11.82
C ARG A 398 -8.13 -23.51 10.76
N ASN A 399 -7.88 -23.24 9.48
CA ASN A 399 -8.79 -23.50 8.37
C ASN A 399 -8.18 -24.45 7.30
N MET A 400 -7.03 -25.05 7.58
CA MET A 400 -6.30 -25.92 6.65
C MET A 400 -6.16 -27.31 7.24
N GLU A 401 -6.89 -28.28 6.70
CA GLU A 401 -6.85 -29.67 7.17
C GLU A 401 -5.45 -30.27 7.04
N GLY A 402 -4.99 -30.90 8.14
CA GLY A 402 -3.66 -31.52 8.23
C GLY A 402 -2.51 -30.54 8.29
N ALA A 403 -2.76 -29.27 8.62
CA ALA A 403 -1.71 -28.29 8.81
C ALA A 403 -1.01 -28.45 10.17
N THR A 404 0.30 -28.18 10.16
CA THR A 404 1.10 -28.00 11.37
C THR A 404 1.31 -26.52 11.61
N GLN A 405 0.77 -26.02 12.71
CA GLN A 405 0.97 -24.63 13.09
C GLN A 405 2.43 -24.39 13.50
N VAL A 406 3.03 -23.36 12.94
CA VAL A 406 4.37 -22.85 13.33
C VAL A 406 4.24 -21.42 13.85
N SER A 407 5.27 -20.97 14.59
CA SER A 407 5.37 -19.58 15.05
C SER A 407 5.69 -18.61 13.89
N CYS A 408 5.68 -17.32 14.15
CA CYS A 408 6.11 -16.28 13.21
C CYS A 408 7.54 -16.53 12.72
N SER A 409 8.48 -16.67 13.64
CA SER A 409 9.89 -16.98 13.32
C SER A 409 10.05 -18.35 12.67
N GLY A 410 9.27 -19.34 13.14
CA GLY A 410 9.21 -20.67 12.54
C GLY A 410 8.76 -20.67 11.09
N PHE A 411 7.78 -19.83 10.72
CA PHE A 411 7.33 -19.70 9.34
C PHE A 411 8.40 -19.07 8.46
N GLY A 412 9.08 -18.03 8.94
CA GLY A 412 10.24 -17.46 8.26
C GLY A 412 11.33 -18.50 7.98
N GLN A 413 11.62 -19.36 8.97
CA GLN A 413 12.60 -20.45 8.79
C GLN A 413 12.11 -21.48 7.75
N VAL A 414 10.83 -21.87 7.78
CA VAL A 414 10.24 -22.75 6.74
C VAL A 414 10.38 -22.14 5.35
N MET A 415 10.21 -20.84 5.21
CA MET A 415 10.43 -20.15 3.94
C MET A 415 11.91 -20.22 3.50
N ILE A 416 12.85 -19.97 4.39
CA ILE A 416 14.29 -20.03 4.10
C ILE A 416 14.70 -21.45 3.68
N ASP A 417 14.21 -22.47 4.37
CA ASP A 417 14.50 -23.87 4.07
C ASP A 417 13.95 -24.30 2.67
N ASN A 418 12.90 -23.62 2.18
CA ASN A 418 12.23 -23.87 0.91
C ASN A 418 12.73 -23.01 -0.28
N MET A 419 13.73 -22.18 -0.09
CA MET A 419 14.34 -21.36 -1.16
C MET A 419 15.17 -22.18 -2.18
#